data_a7ffec9b2ce54742377e6bb69fba3fb6
#
_entry.id   a7ffec9b2ce54742377e6bb69fba3fb6
#
_cell.length_a   1.000
_cell.length_b   1.000
_cell.length_c   1.000
_cell.angle_alpha   90.00
_cell.angle_beta   90.00
_cell.angle_gamma   90.00
#
_symmetry.space_group_name_H-M   'P 1'
#
loop_
_entity.id
_entity.type
_entity.pdbx_description
1 polymer ?
#
loop_
_entity_poly.entity_id
_entity_poly.type
_entity_poly.pdbx_seq_one_letter_code
_entity_poly.pdbx_strand_id
1 'polypeptide(L)'
;MTSTKPISTPCTPNTRLSLHDGEKLQDPHAYRSLVGALHYLTFTRPDLSFAVHQVCQYMASPTSIHLTAAKRILRYLKGTLHLGLSFRPGPLKLSAFTDADWAGDPDDRRSTSGLFILVLILLPGPPRNSSLYLALPLSPNIEL
;
A
#
# COMPACT_ATOMS: atom_id res chain seq x y z
N MET A 1 7.81 -14.88 12.83
CA MET A 1 6.85 -15.05 11.70
C MET A 1 7.17 -16.24 10.77
N THR A 2 8.12 -17.06 11.07
CA THR A 2 8.55 -18.20 10.25
C THR A 2 7.50 -19.31 10.09
N SER A 3 6.63 -19.52 11.07
CA SER A 3 5.62 -20.60 11.07
C SER A 3 4.23 -20.24 10.52
N THR A 4 3.98 -18.98 10.15
CA THR A 4 2.66 -18.55 9.68
C THR A 4 2.40 -18.98 8.24
N LYS A 5 1.23 -19.56 7.96
CA LYS A 5 0.80 -19.95 6.61
C LYS A 5 0.62 -18.72 5.69
N PRO A 6 1.15 -18.75 4.44
CA PRO A 6 0.84 -17.73 3.43
C PRO A 6 -0.66 -17.70 3.11
N ILE A 7 -1.13 -16.58 2.54
CA ILE A 7 -2.51 -16.40 2.08
C ILE A 7 -2.51 -15.78 0.69
N SER A 8 -3.60 -15.95 -0.04
CA SER A 8 -3.73 -15.57 -1.44
C SER A 8 -4.16 -14.12 -1.68
N THR A 9 -4.68 -13.42 -0.64
CA THR A 9 -5.18 -12.04 -0.78
C THR A 9 -4.67 -11.15 0.34
N PRO A 10 -4.23 -9.89 0.04
CA PRO A 10 -3.69 -8.98 1.05
C PRO A 10 -4.77 -8.42 1.99
N CYS A 11 -6.02 -8.32 1.54
CA CYS A 11 -7.17 -7.90 2.34
C CYS A 11 -8.27 -8.95 2.32
N THR A 12 -9.20 -8.86 3.26
CA THR A 12 -10.40 -9.71 3.28
C THR A 12 -11.46 -9.08 2.37
N PRO A 13 -12.03 -9.82 1.41
CA PRO A 13 -13.11 -9.30 0.58
C PRO A 13 -14.30 -8.84 1.44
N ASN A 14 -14.92 -7.73 1.05
CA ASN A 14 -16.13 -7.19 1.68
C ASN A 14 -16.02 -6.84 3.18
N THR A 15 -14.82 -6.80 3.74
CA THR A 15 -14.61 -6.38 5.13
C THR A 15 -14.11 -4.94 5.13
N ARG A 16 -14.91 -4.05 5.71
CA ARG A 16 -14.51 -2.67 5.99
C ARG A 16 -13.96 -2.61 7.41
N LEU A 17 -12.85 -1.95 7.59
CA LEU A 17 -12.29 -1.64 8.91
C LEU A 17 -13.01 -0.40 9.44
N SER A 18 -13.18 -0.31 10.76
CA SER A 18 -13.74 0.87 11.44
C SER A 18 -12.89 1.24 12.65
N LEU A 19 -12.86 2.53 13.00
CA LEU A 19 -12.16 3.06 14.19
C LEU A 19 -12.63 2.42 15.50
N HIS A 20 -13.87 1.96 15.53
CA HIS A 20 -14.51 1.43 16.75
C HIS A 20 -14.35 -0.08 16.91
N ASP A 21 -13.78 -0.76 15.91
CA ASP A 21 -13.63 -2.20 15.93
C ASP A 21 -12.41 -2.65 16.75
N GLY A 22 -12.63 -3.54 17.70
CA GLY A 22 -11.59 -4.18 18.51
C GLY A 22 -11.03 -3.32 19.64
N GLU A 23 -10.07 -3.87 20.35
CA GLU A 23 -9.42 -3.20 21.49
C GLU A 23 -8.28 -2.31 21.01
N LYS A 24 -8.14 -1.12 21.61
CA LYS A 24 -7.03 -0.20 21.34
C LYS A 24 -5.71 -0.87 21.70
N LEU A 25 -4.70 -0.68 20.85
CA LEU A 25 -3.37 -1.19 21.14
C LEU A 25 -2.72 -0.37 22.26
N GLN A 26 -2.11 -1.08 23.22
CA GLN A 26 -1.34 -0.45 24.30
C GLN A 26 -0.10 0.24 23.76
N ASP A 27 0.58 -0.38 22.78
CA ASP A 27 1.71 0.22 22.06
C ASP A 27 1.37 0.39 20.57
N PRO A 28 0.98 1.60 20.16
CA PRO A 28 0.73 1.91 18.76
C PRO A 28 2.01 2.08 17.92
N HIS A 29 3.19 2.20 18.56
CA HIS A 29 4.45 2.44 17.86
C HIS A 29 4.81 1.26 16.93
N ALA A 30 4.69 0.03 17.43
CA ALA A 30 4.94 -1.16 16.62
C ALA A 30 4.03 -1.25 15.38
N TYR A 31 2.76 -0.86 15.53
CA TYR A 31 1.83 -0.78 14.41
C TYR A 31 2.27 0.26 13.38
N ARG A 32 2.58 1.49 13.82
CA ARG A 32 3.00 2.59 12.93
C ARG A 32 4.27 2.25 12.17
N SER A 33 5.26 1.64 12.85
CA SER A 33 6.50 1.19 12.23
C SER A 33 6.24 0.12 11.14
N LEU A 34 5.38 -0.85 11.43
CA LEU A 34 5.00 -1.89 10.49
C LEU A 34 4.29 -1.30 9.26
N VAL A 35 3.27 -0.46 9.48
CA VAL A 35 2.49 0.14 8.39
C VAL A 35 3.34 1.09 7.55
N GLY A 36 4.25 1.86 8.17
CA GLY A 36 5.22 2.69 7.45
C GLY A 36 6.13 1.88 6.53
N ALA A 37 6.64 0.73 7.00
CA ALA A 37 7.43 -0.16 6.17
C ALA A 37 6.62 -0.75 5.01
N LEU A 38 5.36 -1.14 5.25
CA LEU A 38 4.45 -1.62 4.21
C LEU A 38 4.11 -0.53 3.20
N HIS A 39 3.94 0.71 3.65
CA HIS A 39 3.68 1.84 2.76
C HIS A 39 4.86 2.09 1.81
N TYR A 40 6.09 2.06 2.33
CA TYR A 40 7.29 2.17 1.47
C TYR A 40 7.37 1.05 0.42
N LEU A 41 6.92 -0.15 0.77
CA LEU A 41 6.95 -1.30 -0.14
C LEU A 41 5.99 -1.14 -1.33
N THR A 42 4.93 -0.34 -1.24
CA THR A 42 3.97 -0.13 -2.33
C THR A 42 4.60 0.44 -3.60
N PHE A 43 5.75 1.10 -3.51
CA PHE A 43 6.51 1.56 -4.68
C PHE A 43 6.95 0.43 -5.61
N THR A 44 7.27 -0.73 -5.07
CA THR A 44 7.69 -1.91 -5.83
C THR A 44 6.60 -2.97 -5.92
N ARG A 45 5.58 -2.88 -5.07
CA ARG A 45 4.46 -3.81 -4.93
C ARG A 45 3.12 -3.05 -4.97
N PRO A 46 2.73 -2.53 -6.13
CA PRO A 46 1.47 -1.77 -6.26
C PRO A 46 0.21 -2.61 -5.96
N ASP A 47 0.30 -3.93 -6.06
CA ASP A 47 -0.75 -4.88 -5.66
C ASP A 47 -1.13 -4.79 -4.17
N LEU A 48 -0.27 -4.20 -3.33
CA LEU A 48 -0.53 -3.98 -1.91
C LEU A 48 -1.16 -2.63 -1.61
N SER A 49 -1.15 -1.68 -2.55
CA SER A 49 -1.48 -0.27 -2.31
C SER A 49 -2.83 -0.10 -1.62
N PHE A 50 -3.87 -0.77 -2.12
CA PHE A 50 -5.21 -0.71 -1.53
C PHE A 50 -5.23 -1.20 -0.07
N ALA A 51 -4.67 -2.39 0.18
CA ALA A 51 -4.67 -2.99 1.52
C ALA A 51 -3.82 -2.18 2.52
N VAL A 52 -2.69 -1.64 2.06
CA VAL A 52 -1.83 -0.78 2.87
C VAL A 52 -2.52 0.54 3.16
N HIS A 53 -3.17 1.15 2.16
CA HIS A 53 -3.91 2.39 2.36
C HIS A 53 -5.00 2.23 3.43
N GLN A 54 -5.77 1.14 3.40
CA GLN A 54 -6.78 0.85 4.41
C GLN A 54 -6.20 0.84 5.84
N VAL A 55 -5.06 0.21 6.07
CA VAL A 55 -4.46 0.19 7.41
C VAL A 55 -3.77 1.50 7.78
N CYS A 56 -3.34 2.30 6.81
CA CYS A 56 -2.77 3.63 7.04
C CYS A 56 -3.77 4.61 7.68
N GLN A 57 -5.06 4.50 7.36
CA GLN A 57 -6.11 5.37 7.91
C GLN A 57 -6.18 5.33 9.44
N TYR A 58 -5.81 4.18 10.04
CA TYR A 58 -5.91 3.96 11.48
C TYR A 58 -4.60 4.15 12.26
N MET A 59 -3.60 4.84 11.69
CA MET A 59 -2.31 5.07 12.36
C MET A 59 -2.41 5.93 13.62
N ALA A 60 -3.42 6.80 13.70
CA ALA A 60 -3.63 7.67 14.87
C ALA A 60 -4.08 6.88 16.11
N SER A 61 -5.04 5.97 15.94
CA SER A 61 -5.63 5.16 17.03
C SER A 61 -5.85 3.70 16.58
N PRO A 62 -4.76 2.92 16.45
CA PRO A 62 -4.88 1.56 15.96
C PRO A 62 -5.46 0.60 17.01
N THR A 63 -6.20 -0.39 16.51
CA THR A 63 -6.79 -1.47 17.32
C THR A 63 -6.17 -2.82 16.99
N SER A 64 -6.56 -3.84 17.75
CA SER A 64 -6.15 -5.25 17.53
C SER A 64 -6.59 -5.78 16.16
N ILE A 65 -7.74 -5.31 15.65
CA ILE A 65 -8.27 -5.69 14.33
C ILE A 65 -7.40 -5.06 13.23
N HIS A 66 -7.03 -3.79 13.37
CA HIS A 66 -6.12 -3.12 12.42
C HIS A 66 -4.75 -3.81 12.37
N LEU A 67 -4.21 -4.23 13.52
CA LEU A 67 -2.97 -4.99 13.58
C LEU A 67 -3.11 -6.36 12.89
N THR A 68 -4.24 -7.01 13.04
CA THR A 68 -4.54 -8.28 12.37
C THR A 68 -4.59 -8.10 10.84
N ALA A 69 -5.20 -7.02 10.37
CA ALA A 69 -5.22 -6.66 8.94
C ALA A 69 -3.79 -6.39 8.42
N ALA A 70 -2.96 -5.64 9.14
CA ALA A 70 -1.56 -5.41 8.77
C ALA A 70 -0.74 -6.73 8.73
N LYS A 71 -0.93 -7.61 9.71
CA LYS A 71 -0.32 -8.96 9.70
C LYS A 71 -0.79 -9.82 8.54
N ARG A 72 -2.03 -9.62 8.06
CA ARG A 72 -2.53 -10.30 6.87
C ARG A 72 -1.73 -9.91 5.63
N ILE A 73 -1.43 -8.63 5.45
CA ILE A 73 -0.58 -8.16 4.34
C ILE A 73 0.80 -8.85 4.38
N LEU A 74 1.41 -8.99 5.55
CA LEU A 74 2.69 -9.71 5.69
C LEU A 74 2.58 -11.20 5.29
N ARG A 75 1.47 -11.84 5.59
CA ARG A 75 1.24 -13.24 5.19
C ARG A 75 1.07 -13.38 3.67
N TYR A 76 0.41 -12.42 3.04
CA TYR A 76 0.33 -12.35 1.58
C TYR A 76 1.71 -12.12 0.96
N LEU A 77 2.47 -11.16 1.47
CA LEU A 77 3.86 -10.90 1.06
C LEU A 77 4.71 -12.17 1.13
N LYS A 78 4.61 -12.92 2.22
CA LYS A 78 5.36 -14.17 2.40
C LYS A 78 5.09 -15.19 1.28
N GLY A 79 3.85 -15.24 0.77
CA GLY A 79 3.46 -16.13 -0.33
C GLY A 79 3.81 -15.61 -1.72
N THR A 80 4.14 -14.32 -1.84
CA THR A 80 4.30 -13.61 -3.12
C THR A 80 5.62 -12.86 -3.23
N LEU A 81 6.70 -13.35 -2.59
CA LEU A 81 8.02 -12.70 -2.60
C LEU A 81 8.62 -12.57 -4.01
N HIS A 82 8.21 -13.43 -4.93
CA HIS A 82 8.65 -13.41 -6.32
C HIS A 82 7.92 -12.37 -7.18
N LEU A 83 6.85 -11.76 -6.68
CA LEU A 83 6.12 -10.70 -7.37
C LEU A 83 6.77 -9.34 -7.13
N GLY A 84 6.65 -8.46 -8.11
CA GLY A 84 7.15 -7.09 -8.05
C GLY A 84 7.14 -6.44 -9.42
N LEU A 85 7.47 -5.16 -9.48
CA LEU A 85 7.63 -4.46 -10.74
C LEU A 85 8.95 -4.89 -11.40
N SER A 86 8.88 -5.29 -12.67
CA SER A 86 10.06 -5.53 -13.49
C SER A 86 10.37 -4.28 -14.30
N PHE A 87 11.57 -3.74 -14.13
CA PHE A 87 12.02 -2.55 -14.83
C PHE A 87 12.85 -2.95 -16.05
N ARG A 88 12.44 -2.48 -17.23
CA ARG A 88 13.14 -2.76 -18.50
C ARG A 88 13.39 -1.46 -19.24
N PRO A 89 14.52 -1.33 -19.97
CA PRO A 89 14.73 -0.21 -20.86
C PRO A 89 13.60 -0.08 -21.87
N GLY A 90 13.12 1.14 -22.06
CA GLY A 90 12.04 1.44 -22.98
C GLY A 90 11.96 2.93 -23.31
N PRO A 91 11.07 3.32 -24.22
CA PRO A 91 10.90 4.72 -24.56
C PRO A 91 10.36 5.51 -23.34
N LEU A 92 10.79 6.76 -23.23
CA LEU A 92 10.29 7.67 -22.21
C LEU A 92 8.78 7.90 -22.46
N LYS A 93 7.95 7.38 -21.56
CA LYS A 93 6.50 7.53 -21.63
C LYS A 93 5.97 7.88 -20.25
N LEU A 94 5.22 8.97 -20.17
CA LEU A 94 4.46 9.33 -18.99
C LEU A 94 3.05 8.74 -19.11
N SER A 95 2.62 8.02 -18.10
CA SER A 95 1.24 7.50 -17.99
C SER A 95 0.70 7.83 -16.61
N ALA A 96 -0.51 8.34 -16.54
CA ALA A 96 -1.19 8.66 -15.29
C ALA A 96 -2.56 7.98 -15.29
N PHE A 97 -2.91 7.42 -14.13
CA PHE A 97 -4.21 6.79 -13.89
C PHE A 97 -4.78 7.37 -12.61
N THR A 98 -6.05 7.69 -12.61
CA THR A 98 -6.77 8.19 -11.44
C THR A 98 -7.96 7.30 -11.15
N ASP A 99 -8.26 7.12 -9.89
CA ASP A 99 -9.44 6.42 -9.40
C ASP A 99 -9.94 7.12 -8.14
N ALA A 100 -11.26 7.10 -7.91
CA ALA A 100 -11.86 7.65 -6.70
C ALA A 100 -13.04 6.79 -6.28
N ASP A 101 -13.11 6.46 -5.00
CA ASP A 101 -14.29 5.84 -4.44
C ASP A 101 -15.31 6.90 -3.99
N TRP A 102 -16.56 6.51 -3.89
CA TRP A 102 -17.62 7.36 -3.35
C TRP A 102 -17.90 7.00 -1.90
N ALA A 103 -17.58 7.92 -0.97
CA ALA A 103 -17.89 7.77 0.45
C ALA A 103 -17.47 6.38 1.02
N GLY A 104 -16.23 5.95 0.68
CA GLY A 104 -15.72 4.62 1.00
C GLY A 104 -15.43 4.41 2.48
N ASP A 105 -15.11 5.48 3.23
CA ASP A 105 -14.89 5.41 4.67
C ASP A 105 -16.22 5.19 5.40
N PRO A 106 -16.34 4.15 6.25
CA PRO A 106 -17.55 3.87 7.00
C PRO A 106 -17.81 4.85 8.16
N ASP A 107 -16.76 5.50 8.68
CA ASP A 107 -16.82 6.31 9.89
C ASP A 107 -17.19 7.78 9.58
N ASP A 108 -16.57 8.39 8.57
CA ASP A 108 -16.80 9.81 8.23
C ASP A 108 -17.35 10.03 6.81
N ARG A 109 -17.56 8.96 6.05
CA ARG A 109 -18.12 8.97 4.68
C ARG A 109 -17.27 9.76 3.68
N ARG A 110 -15.99 9.91 3.94
CA ARG A 110 -15.06 10.51 3.00
C ARG A 110 -14.73 9.58 1.83
N SER A 111 -14.51 10.20 0.69
CA SER A 111 -14.03 9.54 -0.51
C SER A 111 -12.51 9.45 -0.50
N THR A 112 -11.98 8.34 -0.99
CA THR A 112 -10.54 8.16 -1.20
C THR A 112 -10.23 8.30 -2.68
N SER A 113 -9.31 9.20 -3.03
CA SER A 113 -8.82 9.33 -4.41
C SER A 113 -7.44 8.71 -4.53
N GLY A 114 -7.23 7.93 -5.57
CA GLY A 114 -5.96 7.35 -5.95
C GLY A 114 -5.41 8.02 -7.21
N LEU A 115 -4.14 8.42 -7.19
CA LEU A 115 -3.43 8.85 -8.39
C LEU A 115 -2.17 7.99 -8.53
N PHE A 116 -2.04 7.33 -9.66
CA PHE A 116 -0.88 6.53 -10.02
C PHE A 116 -0.20 7.16 -11.23
N ILE A 117 1.02 7.66 -11.04
CA ILE A 117 1.84 8.23 -12.11
C ILE A 117 3.02 7.31 -12.36
N LEU A 118 3.13 6.82 -13.60
CA LEU A 118 4.26 6.04 -14.06
C LEU A 118 5.16 6.93 -14.92
N VAL A 119 6.36 7.21 -14.42
CA VAL A 119 7.41 7.93 -15.16
C VAL A 119 8.55 6.97 -15.44
N LEU A 120 8.83 6.73 -16.72
CA LEU A 120 10.03 6.03 -17.14
C LEU A 120 11.17 7.05 -17.26
N ILE A 121 12.14 7.01 -16.34
CA ILE A 121 13.34 7.84 -16.40
C ILE A 121 14.51 6.98 -16.89
N LEU A 122 15.05 7.33 -18.05
CA LEU A 122 16.32 6.78 -18.52
C LEU A 122 17.45 7.57 -17.84
N LEU A 123 18.16 6.97 -16.89
CA LEU A 123 19.39 7.56 -16.37
C LEU A 123 20.54 7.21 -17.33
N PRO A 124 21.29 8.20 -17.81
CA PRO A 124 22.52 7.93 -18.56
C PRO A 124 23.56 7.35 -17.60
N GLY A 125 23.84 6.07 -17.73
CA GLY A 125 24.90 5.37 -16.99
C GLY A 125 25.76 4.56 -17.93
N PRO A 126 26.99 4.14 -17.51
CA PRO A 126 27.81 3.23 -18.31
C PRO A 126 27.04 1.94 -18.62
N PRO A 127 27.44 1.13 -19.62
CA PRO A 127 26.57 0.28 -20.44
C PRO A 127 25.93 -0.94 -19.75
N ARG A 128 25.40 -0.77 -18.56
CA ARG A 128 24.45 -1.68 -17.91
C ARG A 128 23.17 -0.88 -17.69
N ASN A 129 22.29 -0.99 -18.67
CA ASN A 129 20.99 -0.35 -18.77
C ASN A 129 20.21 -0.40 -17.46
N SER A 130 20.14 0.70 -16.74
CA SER A 130 19.26 0.89 -15.60
C SER A 130 18.15 1.88 -15.98
N SER A 131 16.96 1.37 -16.15
CA SER A 131 15.76 2.19 -16.22
C SER A 131 15.13 2.24 -14.84
N LEU A 132 14.90 3.42 -14.32
CA LEU A 132 14.21 3.62 -13.06
C LEU A 132 12.76 4.02 -13.36
N TYR A 133 11.81 3.24 -12.86
CA TYR A 133 10.40 3.61 -12.85
C TYR A 133 10.09 4.23 -11.49
N LEU A 134 9.67 5.47 -11.48
CA LEU A 134 9.19 6.12 -10.28
C LEU A 134 7.66 6.10 -10.30
N ALA A 135 7.06 5.25 -9.48
CA ALA A 135 5.65 5.32 -9.18
C ALA A 135 5.48 6.19 -7.94
N LEU A 136 4.86 7.35 -8.09
CA LEU A 136 4.55 8.24 -6.97
C LEU A 136 3.07 8.07 -6.63
N PRO A 137 2.72 7.40 -5.53
CA PRO A 137 1.41 7.55 -4.96
C PRO A 137 1.35 8.95 -4.34
N LEU A 138 0.52 9.83 -4.88
CA LEU A 138 0.24 11.10 -4.24
C LEU A 138 -0.74 10.86 -3.09
N SER A 139 -0.45 11.50 -1.96
CA SER A 139 -1.31 11.47 -0.77
C SER A 139 -2.72 11.95 -1.12
N PRO A 140 -3.79 11.36 -0.57
CA PRO A 140 -5.18 11.75 -0.86
C PRO A 140 -5.58 13.13 -0.32
N ASN A 141 -4.68 13.89 0.28
CA ASN A 141 -4.95 15.19 0.90
C ASN A 141 -4.56 16.38 0.00
N ILE A 142 -4.75 16.31 -1.30
CA ILE A 142 -4.71 17.50 -2.16
C ILE A 142 -6.14 18.04 -2.24
N GLU A 143 -6.47 18.98 -1.36
CA GLU A 143 -7.59 19.88 -1.56
C GLU A 143 -7.28 20.74 -2.80
N LEU A 144 -8.14 20.63 -3.82
CA LEU A 144 -8.17 21.52 -4.98
C LEU A 144 -9.03 22.74 -4.68
#